data_41d66ecc7616e71ed43ff8e2a28e42af
#
_entry.id   41d66ecc7616e71ed43ff8e2a28e42af
#
_cell.length_a   1.000
_cell.length_b   1.000
_cell.length_c   1.000
_cell.angle_alpha   90.00
_cell.angle_beta   90.00
_cell.angle_gamma   90.00
#
_symmetry.space_group_name_H-M   'P 1'
#
loop_
_entity.id
_entity.type
_entity.pdbx_description
1 polymer ?
#
loop_
_entity_poly.entity_id
_entity_poly.type
_entity_poly.pdbx_seq_one_letter_code
_entity_poly.pdbx_strand_id
1 'polypeptide(L)' 'MRVLITGFEAYWDYPENSSWMVAERVANHGVEGVDIVIEQMPVSFSRVASVFRLAVEKHNPDLIILFGSILGNTP' A
#
# COMPACT_ATOMS: atom_id res chain seq x y z
N MET A 1 -15.90 -9.62 0.58
CA MET A 1 -15.40 -8.27 0.28
C MET A 1 -13.88 -8.31 0.16
N ARG A 2 -13.36 -7.74 -0.90
CA ARG A 2 -11.92 -7.65 -1.08
C ARG A 2 -11.44 -6.23 -0.85
N VAL A 3 -10.42 -6.08 -0.01
CA VAL A 3 -9.84 -4.79 0.32
C VAL A 3 -8.39 -4.77 -0.15
N LEU A 4 -8.05 -3.78 -0.95
CA LEU A 4 -6.68 -3.56 -1.38
C LEU A 4 -6.06 -2.49 -0.47
N ILE A 5 -4.95 -2.83 0.15
CA ILE A 5 -4.21 -1.90 1.00
C ILE A 5 -2.85 -1.66 0.36
N THR A 6 -2.48 -0.41 0.18
CA THR A 6 -1.17 -0.08 -0.39
C THR A 6 -0.29 0.60 0.64
N GLY A 7 1.00 0.36 0.52
CA GLY A 7 2.02 1.04 1.29
C GLY A 7 3.19 1.33 0.36
N PHE A 8 4.13 2.13 0.80
CA PHE A 8 5.27 2.51 -0.02
C PHE A 8 6.50 1.67 0.30
N GLU A 9 7.32 1.44 -0.72
CA GLU A 9 8.58 0.75 -0.56
C GLU A 9 9.56 1.62 0.24
N ALA A 10 10.59 0.98 0.80
CA ALA A 10 11.67 1.70 1.47
C ALA A 10 12.45 2.52 0.44
N TYR A 11 13.03 3.64 0.87
CA TYR A 11 13.81 4.47 -0.02
C TYR A 11 14.95 5.15 0.72
N TRP A 12 16.04 5.42 -0.02
CA TRP A 12 17.25 6.10 0.46
C TRP A 12 17.83 5.45 1.71
N ASP A 13 18.11 6.27 2.72
CA ASP A 13 18.72 5.80 3.96
C ASP A 13 17.73 5.14 4.91
N TYR A 14 16.47 5.07 4.51
CA TYR A 14 15.43 4.49 5.36
C TYR A 14 15.21 3.05 4.95
N PRO A 15 15.61 2.09 5.79
CA PRO A 15 15.50 0.67 5.41
C PRO A 15 14.05 0.18 5.34
N GLU A 16 13.15 0.90 5.97
CA GLU A 16 11.75 0.51 5.99
C GLU A 16 10.86 1.73 5.81
N ASN A 17 9.69 1.51 5.24
CA ASN A 17 8.66 2.53 5.15
C ASN A 17 7.52 2.13 6.09
N SER A 18 7.17 3.01 7.00
CA SER A 18 6.16 2.70 8.02
C SER A 18 4.79 2.38 7.40
N SER A 19 4.49 2.97 6.25
CA SER A 19 3.21 2.68 5.59
C SER A 19 3.13 1.23 5.16
N TRP A 20 4.24 0.66 4.66
CA TRP A 20 4.26 -0.74 4.27
C TRP A 20 4.18 -1.65 5.48
N MET A 21 4.85 -1.29 6.57
CA MET A 21 4.79 -2.07 7.80
C MET A 21 3.37 -2.15 8.34
N VAL A 22 2.64 -1.04 8.29
CA VAL A 22 1.24 -1.02 8.72
C VAL A 22 0.39 -1.92 7.82
N ALA A 23 0.59 -1.83 6.51
CA ALA A 23 -0.15 -2.67 5.57
C ALA A 23 0.07 -4.15 5.86
N GLU A 24 1.33 -4.54 6.09
CA GLU A 24 1.66 -5.92 6.42
C GLU A 24 1.01 -6.37 7.72
N ARG A 25 1.01 -5.52 8.73
CA ARG A 25 0.39 -5.85 10.01
C ARG A 25 -1.11 -6.07 9.88
N VAL A 26 -1.78 -5.20 9.14
CA VAL A 26 -3.21 -5.34 8.93
C VAL A 26 -3.52 -6.64 8.19
N ALA A 27 -2.73 -6.95 7.16
CA ALA A 27 -2.92 -8.17 6.40
C ALA A 27 -2.70 -9.41 7.26
N ASN A 28 -1.67 -9.39 8.10
CA ASN A 28 -1.36 -10.52 8.96
C ASN A 28 -2.40 -10.72 10.06
N HIS A 29 -2.95 -9.64 10.58
CA HIS A 29 -4.01 -9.72 11.58
C HIS A 29 -5.29 -10.27 10.98
N GLY A 30 -5.62 -9.79 9.81
CA GLY A 30 -6.80 -10.23 9.09
C GLY A 30 -8.10 -9.68 9.68
N VAL A 31 -9.15 -9.77 8.90
CA VAL A 31 -10.50 -9.43 9.33
C VAL A 31 -11.41 -10.52 8.80
N GLU A 32 -12.20 -11.13 9.69
CA GLU A 32 -13.08 -12.21 9.28
C GLU A 32 -14.05 -11.73 8.21
N GLY A 33 -14.19 -12.54 7.16
CA GLY A 33 -15.07 -12.22 6.05
C GLY A 33 -14.51 -11.22 5.05
N VAL A 34 -13.27 -10.78 5.26
CA VAL A 34 -12.63 -9.81 4.37
C VAL A 34 -11.38 -10.41 3.77
N ASP A 35 -11.28 -10.34 2.45
CA ASP A 35 -10.09 -10.77 1.72
C ASP A 35 -9.17 -9.55 1.58
N ILE A 36 -8.09 -9.54 2.35
CA ILE A 36 -7.16 -8.41 2.35
C ILE A 36 -5.98 -8.73 1.46
N VAL A 37 -5.75 -7.88 0.46
CA VAL A 37 -4.59 -7.97 -0.42
C VAL A 37 -3.77 -6.70 -0.26
N ILE A 38 -2.45 -6.83 -0.29
CA ILE A 38 -1.56 -5.69 -0.14
C ILE A 38 -0.66 -5.57 -1.36
N GLU A 39 -0.33 -4.33 -1.71
CA GLU A 39 0.61 -4.04 -2.79
C GLU A 39 1.53 -2.92 -2.35
N GLN A 40 2.79 -3.06 -2.69
CA GLN A 40 3.80 -2.06 -2.39
C GLN A 40 3.92 -1.09 -3.56
N MET A 41 3.85 0.19 -3.25
CA MET A 41 3.95 1.22 -4.28
C MET A 41 5.36 1.78 -4.34
N PRO A 42 5.85 2.11 -5.55
CA PRO A 42 7.15 2.73 -5.68
C PRO A 42 7.13 4.18 -5.21
N VAL A 43 8.25 4.64 -4.66
CA VAL A 43 8.41 6.03 -4.27
C VAL A 43 8.89 6.80 -5.49
N SER A 44 7.99 6.95 -6.45
CA SER A 44 8.30 7.62 -7.71
C SER A 44 7.00 8.10 -8.33
N PHE A 45 6.89 9.41 -8.49
CA PHE A 45 5.66 9.98 -9.05
C PHE A 45 5.38 9.49 -10.47
N SER A 46 6.44 9.21 -11.24
CA SER A 46 6.25 8.78 -12.62
C SER A 46 5.76 7.33 -12.70
N ARG A 47 5.96 6.54 -11.66
CA ARG A 47 5.62 5.12 -11.68
C ARG A 47 4.42 4.74 -10.85
N VAL A 48 4.14 5.52 -9.80
CA VAL A 48 3.12 5.13 -8.83
C VAL A 48 1.74 4.97 -9.46
N ALA A 49 1.38 5.86 -10.39
CA ALA A 49 0.07 5.80 -11.02
C ALA A 49 -0.10 4.51 -11.83
N SER A 50 0.92 4.12 -12.59
CA SER A 50 0.88 2.90 -13.38
C SER A 50 0.82 1.66 -12.50
N VAL A 51 1.63 1.63 -11.46
CA VAL A 51 1.67 0.48 -10.54
C VAL A 51 0.34 0.37 -9.80
N PHE A 52 -0.20 1.49 -9.36
CA PHE A 52 -1.48 1.49 -8.66
C PHE A 52 -2.60 0.98 -9.57
N ARG A 53 -2.65 1.46 -10.80
CA ARG A 53 -3.67 1.01 -11.75
C ARG A 53 -3.58 -0.49 -11.98
N LEU A 54 -2.36 -1.00 -12.18
CA LEU A 54 -2.17 -2.44 -12.38
C LEU A 54 -2.62 -3.25 -11.16
N ALA A 55 -2.36 -2.74 -9.97
CA ALA A 55 -2.79 -3.42 -8.75
C ALA A 55 -4.31 -3.47 -8.65
N VAL A 56 -4.98 -2.37 -8.97
CA VAL A 56 -6.44 -2.33 -8.97
C VAL A 56 -7.02 -3.31 -9.99
N GLU A 57 -6.45 -3.35 -11.18
CA GLU A 57 -6.91 -4.27 -12.21
C GLU A 57 -6.67 -5.72 -11.82
N LYS A 58 -5.52 -5.99 -11.22
CA LYS A 58 -5.15 -7.35 -10.81
C LYS A 58 -6.06 -7.89 -9.72
N HIS A 59 -6.36 -7.08 -8.73
CA HIS A 59 -7.08 -7.53 -7.53
C HIS A 59 -8.58 -7.26 -7.60
N ASN A 60 -8.99 -6.32 -8.41
CA ASN A 60 -10.41 -5.92 -8.52
C ASN A 60 -11.06 -5.74 -7.15
N PRO A 61 -10.53 -4.84 -6.32
CA PRO A 61 -11.01 -4.70 -4.96
C PRO A 61 -12.34 -3.97 -4.85
N ASP A 62 -13.05 -4.24 -3.78
CA ASP A 62 -14.28 -3.51 -3.44
C ASP A 62 -13.97 -2.22 -2.71
N LEU A 63 -12.84 -2.19 -2.00
CA LEU A 63 -12.43 -1.03 -1.21
C LEU A 63 -10.92 -0.88 -1.32
N ILE A 64 -10.45 0.35 -1.38
CA ILE A 64 -9.03 0.64 -1.47
C ILE A 64 -8.64 1.53 -0.29
N ILE A 65 -7.61 1.12 0.44
CA ILE A 65 -7.07 1.89 1.54
C ILE A 65 -5.61 2.21 1.22
N LEU A 66 -5.28 3.50 1.24
CA LEU A 66 -3.95 3.96 0.91
C LEU A 66 -3.24 4.43 2.18
N PHE A 67 -2.13 3.76 2.52
CA PHE A 67 -1.26 4.24 3.58
C PHE A 67 -0.08 4.96 2.97
N GLY A 68 0.24 6.13 3.49
CA GLY A 68 1.38 6.89 3.01
C GLY A 68 2.16 7.48 4.16
N SER A 69 3.48 7.44 4.02
CA SER A 69 4.38 8.08 4.95
C SER A 69 5.46 8.75 4.12
N ILE A 70 5.43 10.06 4.06
CA ILE A 70 6.37 10.84 3.27
C ILE A 70 7.22 11.67 4.23
N LEU A 71 8.52 11.40 4.19
CA LEU A 71 9.44 12.10 5.04
C LEU A 71 9.45 13.59 4.70
N GLY A 72 9.41 14.42 5.73
CA GLY A 72 9.42 15.86 5.54
C GLY A 72 8.13 16.42 5.00
N ASN A 73 7.14 15.59 4.85
CA ASN A 73 5.85 16.05 4.40
C ASN A 73 5.12 16.77 5.54
N THR A 74 4.89 18.01 5.33
CA THR A 74 4.08 18.80 6.27
C THR A 74 2.99 19.48 5.49
N PRO A 75 1.80 19.30 5.94
CA PRO A 75 0.69 19.96 5.28
C PRO A 75 0.84 21.46 5.34
#